data_ff5130d81c8f2e124c83229962eec6af
#
_entry.id   ff5130d81c8f2e124c83229962eec6af
#
_cell.length_a   1.000
_cell.length_b   1.000
_cell.length_c   1.000
_cell.angle_alpha   90.00
_cell.angle_beta   90.00
_cell.angle_gamma   90.00
#
_symmetry.space_group_name_H-M   'P 1'
#
loop_
_entity.id
_entity.type
_entity.pdbx_description
1 polymer ?
#
loop_
_entity_poly.entity_id
_entity_poly.type
_entity_poly.pdbx_seq_one_letter_code
_entity_poly.pdbx_strand_id
1 'polypeptide(L)'
;RDDVESRGLGDVYKRQDMTCEGSFPLGGAIAASMIAAGASPWLAIAAGAFGGLLAGIVTGILYTKLKIPAILAGILTMIALYSVNLHVMGKANISLLRVDTIFSTTASLLHVSNSVAAFLVPAVLLFLCSAFIYWFFGTELGMCIRATGYNTQMVRAQGVNTDTMIIIGLFISNALIGLCGAVVAQNNGFADVGMGIGTIIIGLASVIIGEVILGVDSFSASLAAVILGSVIYRVVIAVVLYMGMPPNDLKLFTAIIVVLALAAPMIKGKVNVGK
;
A
#
# COMPACT_ATOMS: atom_id res chain seq x y z
N ARG A 1 27.08 13.77 11.06
CA ARG A 1 26.14 12.65 11.17
C ARG A 1 24.71 13.11 10.94
N ASP A 2 24.34 14.26 11.51
CA ASP A 2 23.01 14.87 11.40
C ASP A 2 22.65 15.32 9.95
N ASP A 3 23.63 15.75 9.17
CA ASP A 3 23.43 16.15 7.76
C ASP A 3 23.16 14.97 6.81
N VAL A 4 23.60 13.77 7.15
CA VAL A 4 23.36 12.56 6.34
C VAL A 4 21.97 12.00 6.64
N GLU A 5 21.54 12.05 7.90
CA GLU A 5 20.24 11.57 8.36
C GLU A 5 19.11 12.47 7.88
N SER A 6 19.32 13.80 7.89
CA SER A 6 18.35 14.79 7.34
C SER A 6 18.23 14.70 5.82
N ARG A 7 19.30 14.37 5.10
CA ARG A 7 19.27 14.13 3.64
C ARG A 7 18.54 12.83 3.31
N GLY A 8 18.71 11.77 4.12
CA GLY A 8 18.01 10.50 3.95
C GLY A 8 16.48 10.64 4.06
N LEU A 9 15.99 11.32 5.10
CA LEU A 9 14.57 11.61 5.28
C LEU A 9 14.00 12.48 4.15
N GLY A 10 14.70 13.53 3.72
CA GLY A 10 14.27 14.39 2.62
C GLY A 10 14.18 13.68 1.28
N ASP A 11 15.04 12.69 1.02
CA ASP A 11 15.00 11.90 -0.22
C ASP A 11 13.91 10.82 -0.23
N VAL A 12 13.54 10.29 0.93
CA VAL A 12 12.40 9.38 1.08
C VAL A 12 11.09 10.10 0.75
N TYR A 13 10.88 11.32 1.26
CA TYR A 13 9.70 12.11 0.93
C TYR A 13 9.63 12.50 -0.55
N LYS A 14 10.76 12.76 -1.21
CA LYS A 14 10.81 13.13 -2.64
C LYS A 14 10.40 11.99 -3.58
N ARG A 15 10.40 10.74 -3.13
CA ARG A 15 10.10 9.55 -3.94
C ARG A 15 8.79 8.88 -3.58
N GLN A 16 7.95 9.53 -2.78
CA GLN A 16 6.67 8.99 -2.36
C GLN A 16 5.73 8.86 -3.55
N ASP A 17 5.19 7.66 -3.77
CA ASP A 17 4.24 7.37 -4.84
C ASP A 17 2.81 7.68 -4.40
N MET A 18 2.28 8.81 -4.87
CA MET A 18 0.90 9.22 -4.59
C MET A 18 -0.14 8.45 -5.42
N THR A 19 0.30 7.66 -6.39
CA THR A 19 -0.60 6.84 -7.23
C THR A 19 -1.39 5.83 -6.41
N CYS A 20 -0.84 5.40 -5.26
CA CYS A 20 -1.47 4.39 -4.41
C CYS A 20 -2.88 4.79 -3.93
N GLU A 21 -3.16 6.09 -3.70
CA GLU A 21 -4.50 6.55 -3.34
C GLU A 21 -5.52 6.41 -4.49
N GLY A 22 -5.05 6.33 -5.73
CA GLY A 22 -5.89 6.07 -6.91
C GLY A 22 -5.96 4.59 -7.28
N SER A 23 -4.84 3.86 -7.19
CA SER A 23 -4.77 2.44 -7.58
C SER A 23 -5.43 1.52 -6.56
N PHE A 24 -5.51 1.91 -5.30
CA PHE A 24 -6.24 1.16 -4.27
C PHE A 24 -7.76 1.11 -4.56
N PRO A 25 -8.47 2.25 -4.76
CA PRO A 25 -9.86 2.20 -5.17
C PRO A 25 -10.06 1.62 -6.58
N LEU A 26 -9.07 1.74 -7.49
CA LEU A 26 -9.15 1.08 -8.80
C LEU A 26 -9.26 -0.44 -8.66
N GLY A 27 -8.41 -1.04 -7.83
CA GLY A 27 -8.49 -2.48 -7.57
C GLY A 27 -9.85 -2.89 -7.00
N GLY A 28 -10.36 -2.11 -6.03
CA GLY A 28 -11.69 -2.31 -5.46
C GLY A 28 -12.83 -2.13 -6.48
N ALA A 29 -12.75 -1.09 -7.33
CA ALA A 29 -13.71 -0.78 -8.36
C ALA A 29 -13.82 -1.91 -9.40
N ILE A 30 -12.68 -2.39 -9.91
CA ILE A 30 -12.63 -3.50 -10.86
C ILE A 30 -13.20 -4.76 -10.23
N ALA A 31 -12.76 -5.10 -9.02
CA ALA A 31 -13.24 -6.29 -8.33
C ALA A 31 -14.74 -6.23 -8.06
N ALA A 32 -15.25 -5.11 -7.56
CA ALA A 32 -16.67 -4.95 -7.27
C ALA A 32 -17.53 -4.99 -8.54
N SER A 33 -17.08 -4.35 -9.62
CA SER A 33 -17.81 -4.36 -10.89
C SER A 33 -17.87 -5.77 -11.50
N MET A 34 -16.75 -6.52 -11.46
CA MET A 34 -16.71 -7.90 -11.98
C MET A 34 -17.58 -8.86 -11.15
N ILE A 35 -17.54 -8.74 -9.84
CA ILE A 35 -18.36 -9.57 -8.93
C ILE A 35 -19.84 -9.25 -9.10
N ALA A 36 -20.19 -7.95 -9.21
CA ALA A 36 -21.57 -7.53 -9.49
C ALA A 36 -22.07 -8.04 -10.86
N ALA A 37 -21.18 -8.25 -11.82
CA ALA A 37 -21.48 -8.87 -13.11
C ALA A 37 -21.50 -10.41 -13.08
N GLY A 38 -21.29 -11.05 -11.92
CA GLY A 38 -21.31 -12.50 -11.74
C GLY A 38 -19.99 -13.23 -12.01
N ALA A 39 -18.87 -12.50 -12.10
CA ALA A 39 -17.56 -13.12 -12.24
C ALA A 39 -17.08 -13.74 -10.92
N SER A 40 -16.18 -14.71 -11.01
CA SER A 40 -15.63 -15.35 -9.83
C SER A 40 -14.80 -14.36 -8.98
N PRO A 41 -14.92 -14.40 -7.63
CA PRO A 41 -14.19 -13.48 -6.74
C PRO A 41 -12.67 -13.56 -6.88
N TRP A 42 -12.12 -14.72 -7.21
CA TRP A 42 -10.68 -14.91 -7.43
C TRP A 42 -10.17 -14.20 -8.69
N LEU A 43 -10.92 -14.31 -9.80
CA LEU A 43 -10.62 -13.55 -11.03
C LEU A 43 -10.75 -12.06 -10.81
N ALA A 44 -11.71 -11.62 -10.01
CA ALA A 44 -11.91 -10.22 -9.68
C ALA A 44 -10.69 -9.63 -8.93
N ILE A 45 -10.08 -10.38 -8.00
CA ILE A 45 -8.85 -9.97 -7.31
C ILE A 45 -7.67 -9.87 -8.28
N ALA A 46 -7.50 -10.88 -9.15
CA ALA A 46 -6.44 -10.85 -10.15
C ALA A 46 -6.59 -9.67 -11.13
N ALA A 47 -7.81 -9.38 -11.56
CA ALA A 47 -8.11 -8.22 -12.40
C ALA A 47 -7.86 -6.89 -11.69
N GLY A 48 -8.19 -6.80 -10.40
CA GLY A 48 -7.88 -5.63 -9.56
C GLY A 48 -6.38 -5.39 -9.42
N ALA A 49 -5.60 -6.45 -9.21
CA ALA A 49 -4.14 -6.39 -9.20
C ALA A 49 -3.58 -5.94 -10.56
N PHE A 50 -4.13 -6.46 -11.67
CA PHE A 50 -3.74 -6.05 -13.02
C PHE A 50 -4.08 -4.58 -13.30
N GLY A 51 -5.24 -4.09 -12.83
CA GLY A 51 -5.59 -2.67 -12.92
C GLY A 51 -4.58 -1.77 -12.19
N GLY A 52 -4.21 -2.14 -10.96
CA GLY A 52 -3.17 -1.44 -10.20
C GLY A 52 -1.81 -1.45 -10.91
N LEU A 53 -1.44 -2.57 -11.51
CA LEU A 53 -0.24 -2.74 -12.32
C LEU A 53 -0.18 -1.74 -13.48
N LEU A 54 -1.27 -1.61 -14.23
CA LEU A 54 -1.36 -0.63 -15.34
C LEU A 54 -1.22 0.81 -14.84
N ALA A 55 -1.84 1.14 -13.70
CA ALA A 55 -1.68 2.44 -13.06
C ALA A 55 -0.21 2.74 -12.72
N GLY A 56 0.51 1.77 -12.17
CA GLY A 56 1.95 1.88 -11.87
C GLY A 56 2.81 2.11 -13.12
N ILE A 57 2.49 1.44 -14.23
CA ILE A 57 3.18 1.67 -15.52
C ILE A 57 2.96 3.10 -16.01
N VAL A 58 1.72 3.59 -15.97
CA VAL A 58 1.40 4.97 -16.40
C VAL A 58 2.21 5.98 -15.59
N THR A 59 2.19 5.89 -14.26
CA THR A 59 3.00 6.76 -13.39
C THR A 59 4.50 6.64 -13.69
N GLY A 60 4.98 5.42 -13.89
CA GLY A 60 6.37 5.15 -14.24
C GLY A 60 6.79 5.82 -15.55
N ILE A 61 5.94 5.78 -16.58
CA ILE A 61 6.18 6.45 -17.87
C ILE A 61 6.17 7.97 -17.69
N LEU A 62 5.19 8.54 -16.97
CA LEU A 62 5.14 9.97 -16.69
C LEU A 62 6.43 10.46 -16.02
N TYR A 63 6.91 9.72 -15.03
CA TYR A 63 8.12 10.07 -14.29
C TYR A 63 9.39 9.89 -15.13
N THR A 64 9.56 8.75 -15.81
CA THR A 64 10.83 8.40 -16.46
C THR A 64 10.96 8.99 -17.87
N LYS A 65 9.89 8.93 -18.68
CA LYS A 65 9.92 9.38 -20.08
C LYS A 65 9.58 10.86 -20.23
N LEU A 66 8.54 11.33 -19.53
CA LEU A 66 8.13 12.73 -19.58
C LEU A 66 8.88 13.61 -18.59
N LYS A 67 9.74 13.02 -17.73
CA LYS A 67 10.57 13.73 -16.74
C LYS A 67 9.73 14.57 -15.76
N ILE A 68 8.47 14.23 -15.56
CA ILE A 68 7.62 14.88 -14.57
C ILE A 68 8.12 14.50 -13.16
N PRO A 69 8.22 15.42 -12.20
CA PRO A 69 8.58 15.08 -10.82
C PRO A 69 7.73 13.96 -10.25
N ALA A 70 8.33 13.00 -9.51
CA ALA A 70 7.67 11.78 -9.06
C ALA A 70 6.36 12.03 -8.31
N ILE A 71 6.35 13.00 -7.38
CA ILE A 71 5.16 13.38 -6.61
C ILE A 71 4.06 13.88 -7.55
N LEU A 72 4.40 14.75 -8.51
CA LEU A 72 3.43 15.30 -9.45
C LEU A 72 2.89 14.22 -10.41
N ALA A 73 3.74 13.32 -10.90
CA ALA A 73 3.32 12.18 -11.71
C ALA A 73 2.30 11.30 -10.96
N GLY A 74 2.56 11.01 -9.68
CA GLY A 74 1.63 10.27 -8.81
C GLY A 74 0.29 10.99 -8.62
N ILE A 75 0.32 12.29 -8.34
CA ILE A 75 -0.91 13.10 -8.17
C ILE A 75 -1.72 13.14 -9.47
N LEU A 76 -1.08 13.35 -10.62
CA LEU A 76 -1.77 13.37 -11.91
C LEU A 76 -2.44 12.01 -12.21
N THR A 77 -1.73 10.91 -11.96
CA THR A 77 -2.31 9.58 -12.13
C THR A 77 -3.46 9.33 -11.15
N MET A 78 -3.32 9.73 -9.88
CA MET A 78 -4.39 9.63 -8.88
C MET A 78 -5.66 10.35 -9.31
N ILE A 79 -5.54 11.59 -9.81
CA ILE A 79 -6.69 12.38 -10.30
C ILE A 79 -7.31 11.72 -11.53
N ALA A 80 -6.49 11.23 -12.48
CA ALA A 80 -6.97 10.52 -13.65
C ALA A 80 -7.71 9.22 -13.26
N LEU A 81 -7.17 8.47 -12.31
CA LEU A 81 -7.76 7.23 -11.81
C LEU A 81 -9.09 7.46 -11.09
N TYR A 82 -9.30 8.61 -10.46
CA TYR A 82 -10.62 8.94 -9.90
C TYR A 82 -11.72 8.88 -10.95
N SER A 83 -11.49 9.48 -12.13
CA SER A 83 -12.45 9.43 -13.25
C SER A 83 -12.57 8.01 -13.83
N VAL A 84 -11.48 7.29 -13.96
CA VAL A 84 -11.48 5.88 -14.41
C VAL A 84 -12.31 5.01 -13.46
N ASN A 85 -12.12 5.17 -12.15
CA ASN A 85 -12.86 4.43 -11.13
C ASN A 85 -14.36 4.68 -11.23
N LEU A 86 -14.79 5.94 -11.44
CA LEU A 86 -16.19 6.29 -11.65
C LEU A 86 -16.76 5.62 -12.92
N HIS A 87 -15.99 5.58 -14.01
CA HIS A 87 -16.43 4.92 -15.25
C HIS A 87 -16.53 3.40 -15.09
N VAL A 88 -15.57 2.77 -14.43
CA VAL A 88 -15.57 1.33 -14.18
C VAL A 88 -16.74 0.92 -13.28
N MET A 89 -17.06 1.73 -12.27
CA MET A 89 -18.14 1.47 -11.33
C MET A 89 -19.50 1.93 -11.83
N GLY A 90 -19.56 2.89 -12.76
CA GLY A 90 -20.80 3.54 -13.23
C GLY A 90 -21.51 4.39 -12.17
N LYS A 91 -21.05 4.37 -10.92
CA LYS A 91 -21.56 5.12 -9.77
C LYS A 91 -20.47 5.26 -8.71
N ALA A 92 -20.63 6.18 -7.74
CA ALA A 92 -19.61 6.45 -6.73
C ALA A 92 -19.38 5.28 -5.76
N ASN A 93 -20.38 4.42 -5.55
CA ASN A 93 -20.31 3.28 -4.65
C ASN A 93 -21.03 2.06 -5.22
N ILE A 94 -20.40 0.88 -5.13
CA ILE A 94 -21.02 -0.40 -5.50
C ILE A 94 -21.13 -1.26 -4.23
N SER A 95 -22.36 -1.68 -3.89
CA SER A 95 -22.58 -2.62 -2.80
C SER A 95 -22.40 -4.06 -3.30
N LEU A 96 -21.70 -4.86 -2.53
CA LEU A 96 -21.48 -6.30 -2.72
C LEU A 96 -22.34 -7.14 -1.75
N LEU A 97 -23.33 -6.51 -1.09
CA LEU A 97 -24.27 -7.21 -0.24
C LEU A 97 -25.09 -8.18 -1.09
N ARG A 98 -25.18 -9.44 -0.65
CA ARG A 98 -25.88 -10.55 -1.33
C ARG A 98 -25.18 -11.11 -2.56
N VAL A 99 -23.91 -10.82 -2.77
CA VAL A 99 -23.09 -11.43 -3.82
C VAL A 99 -21.98 -12.24 -3.16
N ASP A 100 -21.63 -13.37 -3.78
CA ASP A 100 -20.54 -14.20 -3.26
C ASP A 100 -19.21 -13.48 -3.37
N THR A 101 -18.55 -13.36 -2.22
CA THR A 101 -17.21 -12.81 -2.08
C THR A 101 -16.18 -13.93 -1.89
N ILE A 102 -14.90 -13.60 -1.96
CA ILE A 102 -13.85 -14.58 -1.69
C ILE A 102 -14.01 -15.20 -0.29
N PHE A 103 -14.57 -14.46 0.66
CA PHE A 103 -14.78 -14.91 2.05
C PHE A 103 -15.90 -15.93 2.13
N SER A 104 -17.07 -15.66 1.50
CA SER A 104 -18.19 -16.59 1.45
C SER A 104 -17.84 -17.86 0.68
N THR A 105 -17.16 -17.71 -0.46
CA THR A 105 -16.72 -18.85 -1.28
C THR A 105 -15.71 -19.72 -0.52
N THR A 106 -14.74 -19.11 0.17
CA THR A 106 -13.75 -19.86 0.96
C THR A 106 -14.38 -20.50 2.19
N ALA A 107 -15.32 -19.82 2.86
CA ALA A 107 -16.05 -20.36 4.00
C ALA A 107 -16.87 -21.62 3.62
N SER A 108 -17.55 -21.58 2.47
CA SER A 108 -18.31 -22.74 1.95
C SER A 108 -17.38 -23.89 1.54
N LEU A 109 -16.23 -23.61 0.97
CA LEU A 109 -15.26 -24.58 0.45
C LEU A 109 -14.55 -25.33 1.59
N LEU A 110 -14.20 -24.59 2.66
CA LEU A 110 -13.50 -25.13 3.84
C LEU A 110 -14.44 -25.57 4.96
N HIS A 111 -15.77 -25.41 4.80
CA HIS A 111 -16.78 -25.67 5.83
C HIS A 111 -16.51 -24.95 7.17
N VAL A 112 -15.97 -23.72 7.12
CA VAL A 112 -15.69 -22.89 8.29
C VAL A 112 -16.65 -21.70 8.38
N SER A 113 -16.72 -21.06 9.54
CA SER A 113 -17.53 -19.86 9.70
C SER A 113 -16.97 -18.68 8.88
N ASN A 114 -17.85 -17.77 8.44
CA ASN A 114 -17.46 -16.56 7.70
C ASN A 114 -16.43 -15.73 8.47
N SER A 115 -16.50 -15.69 9.79
CA SER A 115 -15.53 -14.97 10.63
C SER A 115 -14.12 -15.56 10.55
N VAL A 116 -14.01 -16.89 10.49
CA VAL A 116 -12.72 -17.58 10.33
C VAL A 116 -12.18 -17.35 8.92
N ALA A 117 -13.02 -17.41 7.88
CA ALA A 117 -12.62 -17.13 6.51
C ALA A 117 -12.15 -15.67 6.33
N ALA A 118 -12.82 -14.70 6.99
CA ALA A 118 -12.45 -13.29 6.99
C ALA A 118 -11.07 -13.01 7.60
N PHE A 119 -10.59 -13.86 8.48
CA PHE A 119 -9.22 -13.80 9.02
C PHE A 119 -8.22 -14.60 8.18
N LEU A 120 -8.59 -15.81 7.78
CA LEU A 120 -7.69 -16.75 7.11
C LEU A 120 -7.30 -16.29 5.70
N VAL A 121 -8.25 -15.77 4.90
CA VAL A 121 -8.00 -15.33 3.53
C VAL A 121 -6.97 -14.19 3.49
N PRO A 122 -7.13 -13.07 4.22
CA PRO A 122 -6.12 -12.02 4.24
C PRO A 122 -4.78 -12.48 4.81
N ALA A 123 -4.77 -13.37 5.82
CA ALA A 123 -3.53 -13.89 6.40
C ALA A 123 -2.74 -14.72 5.39
N VAL A 124 -3.39 -15.59 4.63
CA VAL A 124 -2.75 -16.37 3.56
C VAL A 124 -2.25 -15.47 2.45
N LEU A 125 -3.05 -14.50 1.99
CA LEU A 125 -2.64 -13.53 0.97
C LEU A 125 -1.46 -12.68 1.44
N LEU A 126 -1.47 -12.22 2.69
CA LEU A 126 -0.35 -11.48 3.28
C LEU A 126 0.92 -12.33 3.28
N PHE A 127 0.83 -13.59 3.69
CA PHE A 127 1.96 -14.51 3.68
C PHE A 127 2.51 -14.72 2.27
N LEU A 128 1.63 -14.99 1.28
CA LEU A 128 2.03 -15.16 -0.12
C LEU A 128 2.66 -13.90 -0.72
N CYS A 129 2.07 -12.72 -0.46
CA CYS A 129 2.65 -11.45 -0.92
C CYS A 129 4.00 -11.17 -0.27
N SER A 130 4.14 -11.44 1.03
CA SER A 130 5.40 -11.27 1.76
C SER A 130 6.49 -12.22 1.26
N ALA A 131 6.14 -13.47 1.01
CA ALA A 131 7.04 -14.48 0.44
C ALA A 131 7.46 -14.08 -0.98
N PHE A 132 6.51 -13.61 -1.80
CA PHE A 132 6.81 -13.12 -3.15
C PHE A 132 7.75 -11.91 -3.13
N ILE A 133 7.50 -10.92 -2.27
CA ILE A 133 8.35 -9.73 -2.12
C ILE A 133 9.75 -10.16 -1.67
N TYR A 134 9.85 -11.02 -0.65
CA TYR A 134 11.13 -11.50 -0.16
C TYR A 134 11.95 -12.22 -1.24
N TRP A 135 11.31 -13.14 -1.97
CA TRP A 135 11.93 -13.85 -3.08
C TRP A 135 12.32 -12.90 -4.20
N PHE A 136 11.42 -12.02 -4.64
CA PHE A 136 11.66 -11.08 -5.75
C PHE A 136 12.83 -10.12 -5.46
N PHE A 137 12.88 -9.53 -4.28
CA PHE A 137 13.97 -8.63 -3.89
C PHE A 137 15.29 -9.34 -3.60
N GLY A 138 15.32 -10.66 -3.53
CA GLY A 138 16.50 -11.50 -3.54
C GLY A 138 17.05 -11.78 -4.95
N THR A 139 16.28 -11.51 -6.01
CA THR A 139 16.75 -11.68 -7.42
C THR A 139 17.64 -10.51 -7.84
N GLU A 140 18.38 -10.71 -8.95
CA GLU A 140 19.22 -9.65 -9.53
C GLU A 140 18.42 -8.40 -9.88
N LEU A 141 17.22 -8.56 -10.47
CA LEU A 141 16.33 -7.44 -10.76
C LEU A 141 15.89 -6.69 -9.47
N GLY A 142 15.52 -7.41 -8.44
CA GLY A 142 15.14 -6.82 -7.16
C GLY A 142 16.30 -6.07 -6.50
N MET A 143 17.51 -6.62 -6.56
CA MET A 143 18.71 -5.93 -6.07
C MET A 143 19.01 -4.65 -6.87
N CYS A 144 18.86 -4.69 -8.21
CA CYS A 144 19.02 -3.51 -9.07
C CYS A 144 17.98 -2.42 -8.74
N ILE A 145 16.72 -2.80 -8.49
CA ILE A 145 15.66 -1.84 -8.09
C ILE A 145 16.02 -1.19 -6.76
N ARG A 146 16.44 -1.97 -5.75
CA ARG A 146 16.87 -1.44 -4.46
C ARG A 146 18.06 -0.50 -4.60
N ALA A 147 19.11 -0.91 -5.34
CA ALA A 147 20.27 -0.07 -5.60
C ALA A 147 19.89 1.24 -6.30
N THR A 148 18.97 1.18 -7.28
CA THR A 148 18.42 2.37 -7.97
C THR A 148 17.68 3.29 -6.99
N GLY A 149 17.02 2.73 -5.98
CA GLY A 149 16.39 3.48 -4.90
C GLY A 149 17.39 4.27 -4.04
N TYR A 150 18.56 3.71 -3.77
CA TYR A 150 19.60 4.37 -2.98
C TYR A 150 20.38 5.42 -3.78
N ASN A 151 20.89 5.05 -4.97
CA ASN A 151 21.68 5.96 -5.79
C ASN A 151 21.54 5.65 -7.29
N THR A 152 20.66 6.40 -7.96
CA THR A 152 20.41 6.25 -9.39
C THR A 152 21.64 6.55 -10.25
N GLN A 153 22.51 7.48 -9.84
CA GLN A 153 23.70 7.86 -10.61
C GLN A 153 24.74 6.73 -10.60
N MET A 154 24.96 6.11 -9.44
CA MET A 154 25.87 4.97 -9.30
C MET A 154 25.41 3.79 -10.15
N VAL A 155 24.14 3.43 -10.10
CA VAL A 155 23.58 2.29 -10.84
C VAL A 155 23.64 2.54 -12.35
N ARG A 156 23.39 3.77 -12.77
CA ARG A 156 23.52 4.16 -14.19
C ARG A 156 24.97 4.09 -14.68
N ALA A 157 25.95 4.45 -13.82
CA ALA A 157 27.37 4.32 -14.14
C ALA A 157 27.81 2.85 -14.33
N GLN A 158 27.09 1.90 -13.72
CA GLN A 158 27.28 0.47 -13.91
C GLN A 158 26.56 -0.10 -15.15
N GLY A 159 25.97 0.75 -16.01
CA GLY A 159 25.32 0.36 -17.25
C GLY A 159 23.87 -0.11 -17.12
N VAL A 160 23.27 -0.05 -15.92
CA VAL A 160 21.87 -0.44 -15.70
C VAL A 160 20.92 0.67 -16.12
N ASN A 161 19.86 0.33 -16.84
CA ASN A 161 18.80 1.28 -17.20
C ASN A 161 17.89 1.57 -15.99
N THR A 162 18.20 2.66 -15.30
CA THR A 162 17.47 3.08 -14.10
C THR A 162 16.01 3.41 -14.36
N ASP A 163 15.67 3.89 -15.56
CA ASP A 163 14.29 4.25 -15.92
C ASP A 163 13.42 2.98 -15.94
N THR A 164 13.94 1.89 -16.51
CA THR A 164 13.24 0.59 -16.50
C THR A 164 13.09 0.03 -15.09
N MET A 165 14.12 0.15 -14.24
CA MET A 165 14.06 -0.32 -12.84
C MET A 165 12.99 0.42 -12.04
N ILE A 166 12.85 1.73 -12.26
CA ILE A 166 11.82 2.55 -11.62
C ILE A 166 10.41 2.13 -12.08
N ILE A 167 10.21 1.92 -13.39
CA ILE A 167 8.91 1.48 -13.92
C ILE A 167 8.53 0.12 -13.32
N ILE A 168 9.46 -0.84 -13.25
CA ILE A 168 9.19 -2.16 -12.67
C ILE A 168 8.87 -2.06 -11.18
N GLY A 169 9.56 -1.20 -10.44
CA GLY A 169 9.26 -0.96 -9.02
C GLY A 169 7.85 -0.42 -8.81
N LEU A 170 7.45 0.62 -9.56
CA LEU A 170 6.10 1.21 -9.50
C LEU A 170 5.01 0.23 -9.96
N PHE A 171 5.29 -0.56 -10.99
CA PHE A 171 4.44 -1.62 -11.51
C PHE A 171 4.10 -2.66 -10.42
N ILE A 172 5.11 -3.21 -9.72
CA ILE A 172 4.91 -4.23 -8.68
C ILE A 172 4.21 -3.62 -7.47
N SER A 173 4.63 -2.44 -7.03
CA SER A 173 4.03 -1.74 -5.90
C SER A 173 2.53 -1.50 -6.11
N ASN A 174 2.16 -0.90 -7.24
CA ASN A 174 0.76 -0.60 -7.54
C ASN A 174 -0.08 -1.85 -7.86
N ALA A 175 0.52 -2.94 -8.37
CA ALA A 175 -0.15 -4.23 -8.50
C ALA A 175 -0.58 -4.80 -7.13
N LEU A 176 0.31 -4.75 -6.14
CA LEU A 176 0.02 -5.18 -4.77
C LEU A 176 -1.03 -4.27 -4.09
N ILE A 177 -0.99 -2.96 -4.36
CA ILE A 177 -1.97 -2.00 -3.85
C ILE A 177 -3.35 -2.27 -4.47
N GLY A 178 -3.44 -2.52 -5.78
CA GLY A 178 -4.67 -2.89 -6.46
C GLY A 178 -5.25 -4.22 -5.95
N LEU A 179 -4.38 -5.22 -5.71
CA LEU A 179 -4.77 -6.47 -5.07
C LEU A 179 -5.36 -6.22 -3.68
N CYS A 180 -4.69 -5.41 -2.87
CA CYS A 180 -5.16 -5.05 -1.53
C CYS A 180 -6.53 -4.35 -1.60
N GLY A 181 -6.72 -3.39 -2.51
CA GLY A 181 -7.99 -2.70 -2.72
C GLY A 181 -9.12 -3.66 -3.10
N ALA A 182 -8.84 -4.64 -3.96
CA ALA A 182 -9.81 -5.67 -4.36
C ALA A 182 -10.24 -6.57 -3.19
N VAL A 183 -9.31 -6.94 -2.32
CA VAL A 183 -9.60 -7.76 -1.13
C VAL A 183 -10.37 -6.96 -0.08
N VAL A 184 -9.96 -5.70 0.16
CA VAL A 184 -10.61 -4.83 1.15
C VAL A 184 -12.04 -4.48 0.73
N ALA A 185 -12.30 -4.21 -0.56
CA ALA A 185 -13.65 -3.97 -1.06
C ALA A 185 -14.57 -5.18 -0.84
N GLN A 186 -14.07 -6.39 -1.06
CA GLN A 186 -14.83 -7.62 -0.79
C GLN A 186 -15.05 -7.84 0.72
N ASN A 187 -14.07 -7.51 1.57
CA ASN A 187 -14.19 -7.61 3.02
C ASN A 187 -15.20 -6.62 3.59
N ASN A 188 -15.20 -5.39 3.08
CA ASN A 188 -16.14 -4.36 3.50
C ASN A 188 -17.56 -4.58 2.97
N GLY A 189 -17.73 -5.41 1.94
CA GLY A 189 -19.01 -5.63 1.25
C GLY A 189 -19.43 -4.45 0.37
N PHE A 190 -18.54 -3.52 0.07
CA PHE A 190 -18.75 -2.42 -0.87
C PHE A 190 -17.42 -1.87 -1.39
N ALA A 191 -17.46 -1.27 -2.57
CA ALA A 191 -16.37 -0.45 -3.11
C ALA A 191 -16.84 1.00 -3.24
N ASP A 192 -15.98 1.93 -2.85
CA ASP A 192 -16.22 3.37 -2.93
C ASP A 192 -15.03 4.05 -3.60
N VAL A 193 -15.28 5.06 -4.45
CA VAL A 193 -14.22 5.78 -5.18
C VAL A 193 -13.27 6.51 -4.20
N GLY A 194 -13.78 6.92 -3.04
CA GLY A 194 -13.00 7.62 -2.01
C GLY A 194 -12.27 6.72 -1.01
N MET A 195 -12.36 5.39 -1.15
CA MET A 195 -11.76 4.46 -0.16
C MET A 195 -10.23 4.49 -0.10
N GLY A 196 -9.57 5.10 -1.10
CA GLY A 196 -8.12 5.28 -1.15
C GLY A 196 -7.60 6.49 -0.39
N ILE A 197 -8.47 7.44 -0.03
CA ILE A 197 -8.05 8.70 0.59
C ILE A 197 -7.48 8.44 1.99
N GLY A 198 -6.20 8.79 2.15
CA GLY A 198 -5.47 8.63 3.42
C GLY A 198 -4.75 7.29 3.57
N THR A 199 -4.81 6.38 2.60
CA THR A 199 -4.10 5.09 2.67
C THR A 199 -2.59 5.25 2.74
N ILE A 200 -2.03 6.28 2.11
CA ILE A 200 -0.61 6.64 2.20
C ILE A 200 -0.23 6.95 3.66
N ILE A 201 -1.03 7.77 4.34
CA ILE A 201 -0.75 8.18 5.71
C ILE A 201 -0.75 6.95 6.64
N ILE A 202 -1.74 6.07 6.47
CA ILE A 202 -1.84 4.81 7.22
C ILE A 202 -0.64 3.92 6.96
N GLY A 203 -0.23 3.79 5.68
CA GLY A 203 0.92 3.00 5.28
C GLY A 203 2.22 3.52 5.90
N LEU A 204 2.49 4.83 5.80
CA LEU A 204 3.67 5.46 6.39
C LEU A 204 3.71 5.33 7.91
N ALA A 205 2.58 5.58 8.57
CA ALA A 205 2.48 5.41 10.03
C ALA A 205 2.85 3.98 10.44
N SER A 206 2.31 2.99 9.73
CA SER A 206 2.58 1.58 9.99
C SER A 206 4.06 1.24 9.82
N VAL A 207 4.70 1.73 8.75
CA VAL A 207 6.13 1.52 8.51
C VAL A 207 6.96 2.14 9.65
N ILE A 208 6.72 3.41 9.97
CA ILE A 208 7.49 4.14 10.99
C ILE A 208 7.33 3.48 12.38
N ILE A 209 6.10 3.12 12.76
CA ILE A 209 5.86 2.42 14.04
C ILE A 209 6.63 1.10 14.08
N GLY A 210 6.61 0.33 12.99
CA GLY A 210 7.33 -0.93 12.91
C GLY A 210 8.84 -0.77 12.98
N GLU A 211 9.41 0.20 12.26
CA GLU A 211 10.85 0.49 12.27
C GLU A 211 11.35 0.98 13.63
N VAL A 212 10.58 1.82 14.32
CA VAL A 212 10.93 2.33 15.66
C VAL A 212 10.95 1.21 16.70
N ILE A 213 10.09 0.18 16.54
CA ILE A 213 9.98 -0.91 17.53
C ILE A 213 11.01 -2.01 17.29
N LEU A 214 11.18 -2.45 16.03
CA LEU A 214 12.05 -3.60 15.73
C LEU A 214 13.49 -3.22 15.42
N GLY A 215 13.75 -1.97 15.03
CA GLY A 215 15.03 -1.61 14.40
C GLY A 215 15.16 -2.28 13.02
N VAL A 216 15.92 -1.68 12.11
CA VAL A 216 16.02 -2.19 10.73
C VAL A 216 17.47 -2.48 10.40
N ASP A 217 17.91 -3.72 10.66
CA ASP A 217 19.26 -4.18 10.33
C ASP A 217 19.32 -5.03 9.04
N SER A 218 18.16 -5.56 8.59
CA SER A 218 18.09 -6.42 7.41
C SER A 218 16.77 -6.26 6.65
N PHE A 219 16.74 -6.70 5.39
CA PHE A 219 15.52 -6.65 4.57
C PHE A 219 14.36 -7.47 5.16
N SER A 220 14.66 -8.62 5.71
CA SER A 220 13.66 -9.46 6.40
C SER A 220 13.11 -8.78 7.65
N ALA A 221 13.97 -8.08 8.42
CA ALA A 221 13.56 -7.29 9.57
C ALA A 221 12.65 -6.12 9.15
N SER A 222 12.98 -5.41 8.05
CA SER A 222 12.10 -4.36 7.49
C SER A 222 10.72 -4.90 7.12
N LEU A 223 10.67 -6.06 6.46
CA LEU A 223 9.38 -6.68 6.07
C LEU A 223 8.54 -7.06 7.30
N ALA A 224 9.17 -7.66 8.31
CA ALA A 224 8.52 -7.96 9.58
C ALA A 224 8.08 -6.69 10.32
N ALA A 225 8.88 -5.63 10.28
CA ALA A 225 8.57 -4.33 10.88
C ALA A 225 7.30 -3.72 10.28
N VAL A 226 7.16 -3.74 8.96
CA VAL A 226 5.95 -3.23 8.27
C VAL A 226 4.71 -4.01 8.69
N ILE A 227 4.79 -5.33 8.75
CA ILE A 227 3.66 -6.20 9.15
C ILE A 227 3.29 -5.91 10.60
N LEU A 228 4.25 -5.93 11.51
CA LEU A 228 4.03 -5.70 12.94
C LEU A 228 3.52 -4.29 13.20
N GLY A 229 4.09 -3.27 12.54
CA GLY A 229 3.64 -1.89 12.64
C GLY A 229 2.20 -1.69 12.16
N SER A 230 1.79 -2.39 11.08
CA SER A 230 0.41 -2.34 10.60
C SER A 230 -0.59 -2.98 11.58
N VAL A 231 -0.18 -4.07 12.23
CA VAL A 231 -1.00 -4.71 13.28
C VAL A 231 -1.14 -3.78 14.49
N ILE A 232 -0.04 -3.21 14.98
CA ILE A 232 -0.07 -2.28 16.11
C ILE A 232 -0.94 -1.06 15.80
N TYR A 233 -0.76 -0.47 14.61
CA TYR A 233 -1.59 0.65 14.16
C TYR A 233 -3.08 0.29 14.20
N ARG A 234 -3.47 -0.89 13.69
CA ARG A 234 -4.85 -1.36 13.71
C ARG A 234 -5.38 -1.61 15.11
N VAL A 235 -4.56 -2.16 16.01
CA VAL A 235 -4.91 -2.36 17.43
C VAL A 235 -5.17 -1.00 18.11
N VAL A 236 -4.31 -0.02 17.88
CA VAL A 236 -4.49 1.33 18.44
C VAL A 236 -5.81 1.95 17.96
N ILE A 237 -6.12 1.87 16.67
CA ILE A 237 -7.41 2.34 16.13
C ILE A 237 -8.59 1.58 16.76
N ALA A 238 -8.50 0.27 16.92
CA ALA A 238 -9.56 -0.52 17.53
C ALA A 238 -9.80 -0.14 18.99
N VAL A 239 -8.74 0.11 19.76
CA VAL A 239 -8.84 0.58 21.15
C VAL A 239 -9.52 1.96 21.22
N VAL A 240 -9.13 2.88 20.34
CA VAL A 240 -9.71 4.22 20.26
C VAL A 240 -11.22 4.18 19.96
N LEU A 241 -11.63 3.31 19.03
CA LEU A 241 -13.05 3.08 18.72
C LEU A 241 -13.80 2.44 19.89
N TYR A 242 -13.17 1.49 20.59
CA TYR A 242 -13.77 0.85 21.76
C TYR A 242 -14.00 1.82 22.91
N MET A 243 -13.18 2.87 23.02
CA MET A 243 -13.37 3.97 24.00
C MET A 243 -14.55 4.89 23.67
N GLY A 244 -15.32 4.61 22.60
CA GLY A 244 -16.54 5.33 22.25
C GLY A 244 -16.34 6.55 21.36
N MET A 245 -15.20 6.67 20.69
CA MET A 245 -14.99 7.75 19.73
C MET A 245 -15.83 7.61 18.47
N PRO A 246 -16.43 8.71 17.99
CA PRO A 246 -17.18 8.68 16.75
C PRO A 246 -16.25 8.39 15.56
N PRO A 247 -16.68 7.54 14.59
CA PRO A 247 -15.89 7.18 13.42
C PRO A 247 -15.42 8.38 12.58
N ASN A 248 -16.11 9.50 12.65
CA ASN A 248 -15.76 10.72 11.93
C ASN A 248 -14.43 11.34 12.41
N ASP A 249 -14.08 11.14 13.69
CA ASP A 249 -12.88 11.70 14.30
C ASP A 249 -11.64 10.81 14.11
N LEU A 250 -11.82 9.61 13.53
CA LEU A 250 -10.71 8.70 13.25
C LEU A 250 -9.60 9.34 12.40
N LYS A 251 -9.96 10.17 11.42
CA LYS A 251 -8.97 10.85 10.56
C LYS A 251 -8.11 11.82 11.35
N LEU A 252 -8.69 12.53 12.32
CA LEU A 252 -7.94 13.41 13.23
C LEU A 252 -6.99 12.59 14.11
N PHE A 253 -7.49 11.49 14.68
CA PHE A 253 -6.69 10.61 15.53
C PHE A 253 -5.54 9.94 14.78
N THR A 254 -5.79 9.47 13.56
CA THR A 254 -4.72 8.93 12.72
C THR A 254 -3.63 9.95 12.48
N ALA A 255 -4.00 11.20 12.19
CA ALA A 255 -3.01 12.28 12.00
C ALA A 255 -2.21 12.53 13.28
N ILE A 256 -2.84 12.54 14.46
CA ILE A 256 -2.14 12.71 15.75
C ILE A 256 -1.17 11.53 16.00
N ILE A 257 -1.61 10.29 15.78
CA ILE A 257 -0.76 9.10 15.95
C ILE A 257 0.47 9.18 15.05
N VAL A 258 0.29 9.60 13.79
CA VAL A 258 1.40 9.76 12.83
C VAL A 258 2.38 10.83 13.31
N VAL A 259 1.89 11.97 13.78
CA VAL A 259 2.74 13.05 14.32
C VAL A 259 3.52 12.55 15.53
N LEU A 260 2.89 11.81 16.45
CA LEU A 260 3.56 11.24 17.61
C LEU A 260 4.60 10.19 17.22
N ALA A 261 4.29 9.33 16.25
CA ALA A 261 5.23 8.33 15.73
C ALA A 261 6.46 8.99 15.08
N LEU A 262 6.25 10.05 14.28
CA LEU A 262 7.34 10.82 13.67
C LEU A 262 8.16 11.62 14.69
N ALA A 263 7.54 12.10 15.76
CA ALA A 263 8.22 12.84 16.83
C ALA A 263 9.03 11.93 17.76
N ALA A 264 8.65 10.66 17.90
CA ALA A 264 9.28 9.72 18.82
C ALA A 264 10.81 9.58 18.61
N PRO A 265 11.36 9.39 17.41
CA PRO A 265 12.81 9.32 17.20
C PRO A 265 13.51 10.64 17.48
N MET A 266 12.89 11.80 17.20
CA MET A 266 13.46 13.12 17.50
C MET A 266 13.58 13.38 19.01
N ILE A 267 12.61 12.87 19.78
CA ILE A 267 12.63 12.99 21.25
C ILE A 267 13.71 12.08 21.84
N LYS A 268 13.86 10.83 21.34
CA LYS A 268 14.92 9.91 21.76
C LYS A 268 16.33 10.44 21.45
N GLY A 269 16.52 11.07 20.27
CA GLY A 269 17.80 11.67 19.88
C GLY A 269 18.23 12.81 20.80
N LYS A 270 17.31 13.66 21.25
CA LYS A 270 17.62 14.75 22.20
C LYS A 270 17.95 14.27 23.62
N VAL A 271 17.38 13.16 24.05
CA VAL A 271 17.65 12.59 25.38
C VAL A 271 19.05 11.97 25.45
N ASN A 272 19.60 11.45 24.34
CA ASN A 272 20.94 10.86 24.28
C ASN A 272 22.07 11.88 24.07
N VAL A 273 21.79 13.11 23.69
CA VAL A 273 22.79 14.20 23.55
C VAL A 273 22.96 14.98 24.87
N GLY A 274 22.09 14.75 25.85
CA GLY A 274 22.14 15.38 27.19
C GLY A 274 22.80 14.52 28.27
N LYS A 275 23.48 13.41 27.91
CA LYS A 275 24.38 12.63 28.75
C LYS A 275 25.76 12.58 28.09
#